data_bf39105ed58adeed53d33470f484374d
#
_entry.id   bf39105ed58adeed53d33470f484374d
#
_cell.length_a   1.000
_cell.length_b   1.000
_cell.length_c   1.000
_cell.angle_alpha   90.00
_cell.angle_beta   90.00
_cell.angle_gamma   90.00
#
_symmetry.space_group_name_H-M   'P 1'
#
loop_
_entity.id
_entity.type
_entity.pdbx_description
1 polymer ?
#
loop_
_entity_poly.entity_id
_entity_poly.type
_entity_poly.pdbx_seq_one_letter_code
_entity_poly.pdbx_strand_id
1 'polypeptide(L)'
;GDTGYILELDPLREEAVRANDRSRCYHCKRLLFSRAAELAGKLDRPHIAEGSHSGDLKEHRPGRLALRELGIASPLADASLDKADIRELARILNLAPPDMASRPCLLTRFAYDRTPSPEELERIGRLEDELADLGLNNIRLRVLRDGSRLLQIARDEEELLEAKRGGVEQALARHGLDPCPIRITERISGFFDHG
;
A
#
# COMPACT_ATOMS: atom_id res chain seq x y z
N GLY A 1 -16.10 6.09 -24.03
CA GLY A 1 -15.69 5.22 -22.91
C GLY A 1 -14.21 5.35 -22.69
N ASP A 2 -13.79 5.29 -21.42
CA ASP A 2 -12.37 5.40 -21.06
C ASP A 2 -11.65 4.14 -21.50
N THR A 3 -10.47 4.29 -22.10
CA THR A 3 -9.63 3.16 -22.49
C THR A 3 -8.62 2.88 -21.37
N GLY A 4 -8.73 1.71 -20.74
CA GLY A 4 -7.76 1.24 -19.76
C GLY A 4 -6.56 0.55 -20.42
N TYR A 5 -5.36 0.78 -19.92
CA TYR A 5 -4.13 0.11 -20.31
C TYR A 5 -3.50 -0.56 -19.09
N ILE A 6 -2.98 -1.76 -19.26
CA ILE A 6 -2.27 -2.51 -18.23
C ILE A 6 -0.77 -2.44 -18.53
N LEU A 7 0.00 -1.93 -17.56
CA LEU A 7 1.46 -1.99 -17.57
C LEU A 7 1.91 -3.15 -16.68
N GLU A 8 2.48 -4.17 -17.28
CA GLU A 8 3.12 -5.25 -16.53
C GLU A 8 4.53 -4.83 -16.11
N LEU A 9 4.74 -4.72 -14.81
CA LEU A 9 6.01 -4.35 -14.20
C LEU A 9 6.28 -5.24 -12.99
N ASP A 10 7.52 -5.67 -12.88
CA ASP A 10 8.04 -6.31 -11.67
C ASP A 10 9.07 -5.38 -11.01
N PRO A 11 8.64 -4.55 -10.06
CA PRO A 11 9.53 -3.61 -9.38
C PRO A 11 10.64 -4.29 -8.58
N LEU A 12 10.50 -5.56 -8.22
CA LEU A 12 11.50 -6.30 -7.46
C LEU A 12 12.72 -6.71 -8.29
N ARG A 13 12.65 -6.58 -9.62
CA ARG A 13 13.83 -6.71 -10.49
C ARG A 13 14.81 -5.55 -10.32
N GLU A 14 14.32 -4.38 -9.88
CA GLU A 14 15.18 -3.26 -9.50
C GLU A 14 15.78 -3.51 -8.12
N GLU A 15 17.12 -3.60 -8.07
CA GLU A 15 17.84 -3.84 -6.83
C GLU A 15 17.53 -2.79 -5.75
N ALA A 16 17.46 -1.53 -6.14
CA ALA A 16 17.14 -0.41 -5.25
C ALA A 16 15.72 -0.49 -4.65
N VAL A 17 14.76 -1.15 -5.32
CA VAL A 17 13.44 -1.43 -4.76
C VAL A 17 13.48 -2.67 -3.86
N ARG A 18 14.16 -3.72 -4.33
CA ARG A 18 14.28 -5.01 -3.65
C ARG A 18 15.03 -4.89 -2.31
N ALA A 19 16.03 -4.01 -2.21
CA ALA A 19 16.76 -3.72 -0.98
C ALA A 19 15.84 -3.27 0.17
N ASN A 20 14.65 -2.80 -0.15
CA ASN A 20 13.62 -2.39 0.81
C ASN A 20 14.10 -1.32 1.80
N ASP A 21 15.02 -0.47 1.40
CA ASP A 21 15.49 0.65 2.20
C ASP A 21 14.47 1.82 2.24
N ARG A 22 14.82 2.91 2.91
CA ARG A 22 13.95 4.10 3.02
C ARG A 22 13.71 4.80 1.68
N SER A 23 14.56 4.57 0.67
CA SER A 23 14.45 5.15 -0.68
C SER A 23 13.60 4.29 -1.64
N ARG A 24 13.21 3.05 -1.27
CA ARG A 24 12.49 2.12 -2.14
C ARG A 24 11.30 2.73 -2.88
N CYS A 25 10.54 3.60 -2.19
CA CYS A 25 9.37 4.24 -2.79
C CYS A 25 9.73 5.25 -3.88
N TYR A 26 10.88 5.90 -3.77
CA TYR A 26 11.42 6.77 -4.81
C TYR A 26 11.76 5.96 -6.06
N HIS A 27 12.54 4.89 -5.91
CA HIS A 27 12.96 4.04 -7.03
C HIS A 27 11.76 3.34 -7.69
N CYS A 28 10.83 2.81 -6.90
CA CYS A 28 9.61 2.18 -7.41
C CYS A 28 8.74 3.16 -8.21
N LYS A 29 8.48 4.36 -7.67
CA LYS A 29 7.69 5.37 -8.39
C LYS A 29 8.42 5.86 -9.64
N ARG A 30 9.73 6.07 -9.58
CA ARG A 30 10.52 6.45 -10.75
C ARG A 30 10.42 5.41 -11.86
N LEU A 31 10.58 4.13 -11.55
CA LEU A 31 10.39 3.05 -12.52
C LEU A 31 8.99 3.05 -13.12
N LEU A 32 7.96 3.02 -12.25
CA LEU A 32 6.56 2.95 -12.68
C LEU A 32 6.17 4.13 -13.58
N PHE A 33 6.45 5.36 -13.15
CA PHE A 33 6.05 6.55 -13.89
C PHE A 33 6.91 6.82 -15.12
N SER A 34 8.18 6.37 -15.17
CA SER A 34 8.96 6.39 -16.41
C SER A 34 8.32 5.47 -17.47
N ARG A 35 7.89 4.26 -17.08
CA ARG A 35 7.19 3.36 -18.00
C ARG A 35 5.81 3.89 -18.41
N ALA A 36 5.09 4.51 -17.49
CA ALA A 36 3.84 5.18 -17.82
C ALA A 36 4.05 6.33 -18.81
N ALA A 37 5.14 7.11 -18.66
CA ALA A 37 5.48 8.19 -19.58
C ALA A 37 5.85 7.68 -20.98
N GLU A 38 6.59 6.58 -21.08
CA GLU A 38 6.89 5.92 -22.36
C GLU A 38 5.60 5.48 -23.07
N LEU A 39 4.65 4.89 -22.34
CA LEU A 39 3.35 4.49 -22.91
C LEU A 39 2.51 5.72 -23.29
N ALA A 40 2.45 6.72 -22.45
CA ALA A 40 1.71 7.95 -22.71
C ALA A 40 2.23 8.66 -23.98
N GLY A 41 3.57 8.70 -24.18
CA GLY A 41 4.17 9.22 -25.40
C GLY A 41 3.75 8.44 -26.65
N LYS A 42 3.69 7.11 -26.57
CA LYS A 42 3.21 6.26 -27.70
C LYS A 42 1.74 6.47 -28.02
N LEU A 43 0.95 6.90 -27.05
CA LEU A 43 -0.49 7.14 -27.17
C LEU A 43 -0.82 8.61 -27.47
N ASP A 44 0.18 9.46 -27.70
CA ASP A 44 0.00 10.91 -27.87
C ASP A 44 -0.75 11.56 -26.68
N ARG A 45 -0.39 11.15 -25.46
CA ARG A 45 -0.96 11.64 -24.19
C ARG A 45 0.15 12.24 -23.33
N PRO A 46 0.58 13.49 -23.58
CA PRO A 46 1.79 14.06 -22.96
C PRO A 46 1.66 14.36 -21.46
N HIS A 47 0.43 14.37 -20.93
CA HIS A 47 0.17 14.70 -19.54
C HIS A 47 -0.18 13.46 -18.72
N ILE A 48 0.53 13.28 -17.61
CA ILE A 48 0.27 12.21 -16.65
C ILE A 48 -0.07 12.85 -15.31
N ALA A 49 -1.11 12.32 -14.69
CA ALA A 49 -1.52 12.70 -13.35
C ALA A 49 -1.56 11.47 -12.43
N GLU A 50 -1.38 11.70 -11.13
CA GLU A 50 -1.50 10.67 -10.10
C GLU A 50 -2.39 11.15 -8.95
N GLY A 51 -2.79 10.23 -8.05
CA GLY A 51 -3.83 10.45 -7.07
C GLY A 51 -3.35 10.88 -5.68
N SER A 52 -2.17 11.48 -5.51
CA SER A 52 -1.77 12.04 -4.22
C SER A 52 -2.69 13.18 -3.81
N HIS A 53 -2.98 13.29 -2.51
CA HIS A 53 -3.87 14.29 -1.94
C HIS A 53 -3.11 15.22 -0.96
N SER A 54 -3.75 16.29 -0.47
CA SER A 54 -3.10 17.30 0.38
C SER A 54 -2.49 16.71 1.68
N GLY A 55 -3.11 15.67 2.25
CA GLY A 55 -2.58 14.97 3.42
C GLY A 55 -1.23 14.29 3.17
N ASP A 56 -0.99 13.79 1.95
CA ASP A 56 0.29 13.19 1.55
C ASP A 56 1.44 14.19 1.52
N LEU A 57 1.13 15.49 1.43
CA LEU A 57 2.14 16.56 1.43
C LEU A 57 2.80 16.75 2.79
N LYS A 58 2.12 16.37 3.86
CA LYS A 58 2.57 16.54 5.25
C LYS A 58 3.46 15.39 5.71
N GLU A 59 3.50 14.29 4.97
CA GLU A 59 4.28 13.11 5.31
C GLU A 59 5.62 13.09 4.54
N HIS A 60 6.66 12.54 5.17
CA HIS A 60 7.91 12.27 4.45
C HIS A 60 7.70 11.09 3.50
N ARG A 61 7.51 11.41 2.21
CA ARG A 61 7.28 10.42 1.16
C ARG A 61 8.33 10.54 0.05
N PRO A 62 9.43 9.77 0.11
CA PRO A 62 10.49 9.81 -0.89
C PRO A 62 9.99 9.69 -2.34
N GLY A 63 8.93 8.90 -2.56
CA GLY A 63 8.33 8.74 -3.89
C GLY A 63 7.80 10.03 -4.53
N ARG A 64 7.52 11.08 -3.76
CA ARG A 64 7.11 12.39 -4.32
C ARG A 64 8.23 13.11 -5.06
N LEU A 65 9.49 12.86 -4.66
CA LEU A 65 10.63 13.41 -5.40
C LEU A 65 10.65 12.88 -6.84
N ALA A 66 10.46 11.57 -7.00
CA ALA A 66 10.39 10.95 -8.32
C ALA A 66 9.26 11.54 -9.20
N LEU A 67 8.08 11.80 -8.62
CA LEU A 67 6.97 12.40 -9.36
C LEU A 67 7.31 13.82 -9.86
N ARG A 68 7.93 14.63 -9.00
CA ARG A 68 8.36 15.99 -9.38
C ARG A 68 9.44 15.98 -10.46
N GLU A 69 10.45 15.10 -10.34
CA GLU A 69 11.51 14.96 -11.34
C GLU A 69 10.97 14.52 -12.71
N LEU A 70 9.90 13.73 -12.74
CA LEU A 70 9.27 13.24 -13.96
C LEU A 70 8.14 14.17 -14.47
N GLY A 71 7.85 15.27 -13.79
CA GLY A 71 6.80 16.19 -14.20
C GLY A 71 5.39 15.62 -14.09
N ILE A 72 5.17 14.66 -13.18
CA ILE A 72 3.85 14.03 -12.94
C ILE A 72 2.99 14.97 -12.11
N ALA A 73 1.81 15.32 -12.61
CA ALA A 73 0.88 16.19 -11.92
C ALA A 73 0.15 15.48 -10.77
N SER A 74 -0.14 16.19 -9.69
CA SER A 74 -0.92 15.69 -8.54
C SER A 74 -2.16 16.59 -8.33
N PRO A 75 -3.14 16.57 -9.23
CA PRO A 75 -4.22 17.56 -9.29
C PRO A 75 -5.07 17.62 -8.02
N LEU A 76 -5.27 16.52 -7.32
CA LEU A 76 -6.00 16.49 -6.05
C LEU A 76 -5.22 17.23 -4.95
N ALA A 77 -3.92 17.03 -4.89
CA ALA A 77 -3.04 17.73 -3.95
C ALA A 77 -2.93 19.21 -4.29
N ASP A 78 -2.82 19.56 -5.58
CA ASP A 78 -2.74 20.92 -6.08
C ASP A 78 -4.05 21.71 -5.78
N ALA A 79 -5.20 21.01 -5.83
CA ALA A 79 -6.49 21.54 -5.42
C ALA A 79 -6.70 21.56 -3.91
N SER A 80 -5.68 21.19 -3.12
CA SER A 80 -5.73 21.10 -1.66
C SER A 80 -6.80 20.15 -1.10
N LEU A 81 -7.29 19.20 -1.90
CA LEU A 81 -8.27 18.22 -1.46
C LEU A 81 -7.61 17.21 -0.50
N ASP A 82 -8.26 16.94 0.61
CA ASP A 82 -7.87 15.89 1.53
C ASP A 82 -8.64 14.57 1.28
N LYS A 83 -8.38 13.56 2.10
CA LYS A 83 -9.02 12.24 1.93
C LYS A 83 -10.53 12.29 2.20
N ALA A 84 -11.01 13.20 3.06
CA ALA A 84 -12.43 13.34 3.35
C ALA A 84 -13.15 14.01 2.16
N ASP A 85 -12.55 15.06 1.61
CA ASP A 85 -13.06 15.74 0.41
C ASP A 85 -13.17 14.78 -0.79
N ILE A 86 -12.12 13.96 -1.00
CA ILE A 86 -12.09 12.99 -2.11
C ILE A 86 -13.18 11.93 -1.94
N ARG A 87 -13.41 11.43 -0.71
CA ARG A 87 -14.49 10.48 -0.44
C ARG A 87 -15.87 11.10 -0.68
N GLU A 88 -16.05 12.34 -0.29
CA GLU A 88 -17.31 13.06 -0.52
C GLU A 88 -17.56 13.28 -2.00
N LEU A 89 -16.53 13.73 -2.76
CA LEU A 89 -16.62 13.85 -4.22
C LEU A 89 -16.93 12.50 -4.88
N ALA A 90 -16.32 11.42 -4.42
CA ALA A 90 -16.59 10.08 -4.95
C ALA A 90 -18.05 9.65 -4.73
N ARG A 91 -18.67 10.01 -3.59
CA ARG A 91 -20.10 9.78 -3.34
C ARG A 91 -20.98 10.64 -4.28
N ILE A 92 -20.69 11.93 -4.38
CA ILE A 92 -21.45 12.86 -5.24
C ILE A 92 -21.40 12.43 -6.70
N LEU A 93 -20.23 12.02 -7.19
CA LEU A 93 -20.01 11.58 -8.55
C LEU A 93 -20.37 10.11 -8.81
N ASN A 94 -20.87 9.41 -7.80
CA ASN A 94 -21.25 7.99 -7.86
C ASN A 94 -20.12 7.10 -8.41
N LEU A 95 -18.87 7.38 -8.00
CA LEU A 95 -17.68 6.62 -8.34
C LEU A 95 -17.56 5.37 -7.45
N ALA A 96 -16.47 4.59 -7.59
CA ALA A 96 -16.22 3.38 -6.81
C ALA A 96 -16.37 3.60 -5.29
N PRO A 97 -16.58 2.53 -4.48
CA PRO A 97 -16.92 2.63 -3.07
C PRO A 97 -16.01 3.61 -2.31
N PRO A 98 -16.56 4.70 -1.74
CA PRO A 98 -15.75 5.75 -1.13
C PRO A 98 -15.05 5.31 0.15
N ASP A 99 -15.50 4.24 0.76
CA ASP A 99 -15.02 3.72 2.05
C ASP A 99 -14.04 2.54 1.93
N MET A 100 -13.50 2.33 0.72
CA MET A 100 -12.52 1.27 0.50
C MET A 100 -11.26 1.48 1.37
N ALA A 101 -10.86 0.43 2.10
CA ALA A 101 -9.66 0.43 2.93
C ALA A 101 -8.40 0.64 2.06
N SER A 102 -7.44 1.39 2.59
CA SER A 102 -6.15 1.58 1.91
C SER A 102 -5.36 0.27 1.88
N ARG A 103 -4.93 -0.15 0.69
CA ARG A 103 -4.04 -1.31 0.50
C ARG A 103 -2.65 -0.84 0.05
N PRO A 104 -1.76 -0.43 0.96
CA PRO A 104 -0.40 -0.03 0.61
C PRO A 104 0.44 -1.23 0.16
N CYS A 105 1.51 -0.93 -0.57
CA CYS A 105 2.48 -1.91 -1.08
C CYS A 105 2.91 -2.92 -0.01
N LEU A 106 2.98 -4.21 -0.36
CA LEU A 106 3.35 -5.29 0.55
C LEU A 106 4.78 -5.15 1.12
N LEU A 107 5.69 -4.45 0.46
CA LEU A 107 7.02 -4.14 1.02
C LEU A 107 6.93 -3.37 2.35
N THR A 108 5.84 -2.64 2.60
CA THR A 108 5.61 -1.95 3.88
C THR A 108 5.34 -2.89 5.05
N ARG A 109 5.16 -4.18 4.79
CA ARG A 109 5.02 -5.22 5.82
C ARG A 109 6.34 -5.62 6.44
N PHE A 110 7.44 -5.33 5.78
CA PHE A 110 8.79 -5.72 6.18
C PHE A 110 9.55 -4.53 6.77
N ALA A 111 10.35 -4.82 7.80
CA ALA A 111 11.29 -3.83 8.33
C ALA A 111 12.22 -3.32 7.21
N TYR A 112 12.63 -2.06 7.32
CA TYR A 112 13.62 -1.51 6.39
C TYR A 112 14.90 -2.33 6.38
N ASP A 113 15.55 -2.38 5.22
CA ASP A 113 16.80 -3.12 4.93
C ASP A 113 16.63 -4.65 5.00
N ARG A 114 15.39 -5.13 5.08
CA ARG A 114 15.06 -6.55 4.93
C ARG A 114 14.50 -6.81 3.53
N THR A 115 15.24 -7.54 2.73
CA THR A 115 14.81 -7.98 1.40
C THR A 115 13.83 -9.15 1.55
N PRO A 116 12.55 -8.99 1.22
CA PRO A 116 11.61 -10.11 1.24
C PRO A 116 11.78 -10.98 0.00
N SER A 117 11.49 -12.29 0.13
CA SER A 117 11.37 -13.14 -1.05
C SER A 117 10.00 -12.96 -1.72
N PRO A 118 9.87 -13.30 -3.03
CA PRO A 118 8.58 -13.31 -3.71
C PRO A 118 7.53 -14.18 -2.99
N GLU A 119 7.96 -15.33 -2.46
CA GLU A 119 7.10 -16.28 -1.73
C GLU A 119 6.61 -15.69 -0.41
N GLU A 120 7.46 -14.92 0.30
CA GLU A 120 7.05 -14.21 1.52
C GLU A 120 5.99 -13.15 1.21
N LEU A 121 6.19 -12.37 0.14
CA LEU A 121 5.23 -11.35 -0.29
C LEU A 121 3.90 -11.97 -0.69
N GLU A 122 3.93 -13.04 -1.49
CA GLU A 122 2.73 -13.75 -1.91
C GLU A 122 1.96 -14.33 -0.72
N ARG A 123 2.67 -14.97 0.21
CA ARG A 123 2.09 -15.57 1.41
C ARG A 123 1.39 -14.53 2.29
N ILE A 124 2.02 -13.37 2.49
CA ILE A 124 1.44 -12.28 3.26
C ILE A 124 0.24 -11.67 2.53
N GLY A 125 0.34 -11.49 1.22
CA GLY A 125 -0.77 -11.00 0.40
C GLY A 125 -1.99 -11.90 0.51
N ARG A 126 -1.82 -13.21 0.33
CA ARG A 126 -2.90 -14.22 0.45
C ARG A 126 -3.52 -14.25 1.85
N LEU A 127 -2.69 -14.15 2.90
CA LEU A 127 -3.22 -14.06 4.26
C LEU A 127 -4.08 -12.79 4.44
N GLU A 128 -3.57 -11.62 4.05
CA GLU A 128 -4.32 -10.36 4.20
C GLU A 128 -5.60 -10.35 3.35
N ASP A 129 -5.62 -10.99 2.19
CA ASP A 129 -6.83 -11.17 1.38
C ASP A 129 -7.84 -12.09 2.08
N GLU A 130 -7.40 -13.21 2.63
CA GLU A 130 -8.26 -14.12 3.38
C GLU A 130 -8.86 -13.47 4.65
N LEU A 131 -8.07 -12.65 5.36
CA LEU A 131 -8.55 -11.89 6.51
C LEU A 131 -9.55 -10.79 6.09
N ALA A 132 -9.37 -10.21 4.90
CA ALA A 132 -10.33 -9.25 4.34
C ALA A 132 -11.66 -9.93 3.98
N ASP A 133 -11.65 -11.19 3.53
CA ASP A 133 -12.87 -11.99 3.30
C ASP A 133 -13.63 -12.28 4.61
N LEU A 134 -12.93 -12.28 5.76
CA LEU A 134 -13.56 -12.32 7.07
C LEU A 134 -14.13 -10.97 7.52
N GLY A 135 -13.89 -9.91 6.75
CA GLY A 135 -14.30 -8.53 7.02
C GLY A 135 -13.21 -7.62 7.63
N LEU A 136 -12.04 -8.18 7.97
CA LEU A 136 -10.92 -7.43 8.56
C LEU A 136 -10.10 -6.75 7.47
N ASN A 137 -10.32 -5.45 7.26
CA ASN A 137 -9.73 -4.68 6.15
C ASN A 137 -8.57 -3.78 6.59
N ASN A 138 -8.55 -3.36 7.85
CA ASN A 138 -7.50 -2.54 8.44
C ASN A 138 -6.51 -3.38 9.25
N ILE A 139 -5.88 -4.32 8.55
CA ILE A 139 -4.89 -5.25 9.11
C ILE A 139 -3.55 -5.13 8.39
N ARG A 140 -2.47 -5.48 9.07
CA ARG A 140 -1.13 -5.59 8.45
C ARG A 140 -0.31 -6.66 9.15
N LEU A 141 0.15 -7.67 8.43
CA LEU A 141 1.15 -8.57 8.96
C LEU A 141 2.52 -7.87 8.89
N ARG A 142 3.17 -7.67 10.03
CA ARG A 142 4.51 -7.08 10.11
C ARG A 142 5.56 -8.16 10.27
N VAL A 143 6.64 -8.05 9.52
CA VAL A 143 7.82 -8.89 9.63
C VAL A 143 8.97 -8.03 10.11
N LEU A 144 9.42 -8.28 11.33
CA LEU A 144 10.45 -7.51 12.01
C LEU A 144 11.85 -7.84 11.47
N ARG A 145 12.85 -7.09 11.90
CA ARG A 145 14.23 -7.26 11.42
C ARG A 145 14.81 -8.63 11.78
N ASP A 146 14.44 -9.15 12.93
CA ASP A 146 14.84 -10.50 13.42
C ASP A 146 14.04 -11.63 12.78
N GLY A 147 13.10 -11.34 11.89
CA GLY A 147 12.22 -12.31 11.25
C GLY A 147 10.97 -12.65 12.05
N SER A 148 10.82 -12.16 13.26
CA SER A 148 9.59 -12.32 14.04
C SER A 148 8.42 -11.60 13.37
N ARG A 149 7.21 -12.04 13.68
CA ARG A 149 5.98 -11.58 13.03
C ARG A 149 5.02 -10.96 14.05
N LEU A 150 4.20 -10.04 13.58
CA LEU A 150 3.18 -9.37 14.36
C LEU A 150 1.98 -9.06 13.45
N LEU A 151 0.79 -9.54 13.79
CA LEU A 151 -0.45 -9.13 13.13
C LEU A 151 -0.97 -7.86 13.79
N GLN A 152 -0.88 -6.75 13.08
CA GLN A 152 -1.38 -5.45 13.53
C GLN A 152 -2.80 -5.27 13.01
N ILE A 153 -3.73 -4.91 13.89
CA ILE A 153 -5.14 -4.70 13.58
C ILE A 153 -5.55 -3.32 14.09
N ALA A 154 -6.32 -2.59 13.32
CA ALA A 154 -6.83 -1.29 13.75
C ALA A 154 -7.88 -1.46 14.86
N ARG A 155 -7.94 -0.50 15.78
CA ARG A 155 -8.84 -0.54 16.94
C ARG A 155 -10.31 -0.63 16.56
N ASP A 156 -10.71 0.01 15.49
CA ASP A 156 -12.09 -0.04 14.97
C ASP A 156 -12.54 -1.43 14.49
N GLU A 157 -11.61 -2.37 14.34
CA GLU A 157 -11.89 -3.76 13.98
C GLU A 157 -11.72 -4.76 15.16
N GLU A 158 -11.48 -4.28 16.38
CA GLU A 158 -11.23 -5.11 17.56
C GLU A 158 -12.41 -6.05 17.88
N GLU A 159 -13.63 -5.54 17.86
CA GLU A 159 -14.84 -6.36 18.12
C GLU A 159 -15.01 -7.44 17.04
N LEU A 160 -14.75 -7.10 15.78
CA LEU A 160 -14.83 -8.07 14.69
C LEU A 160 -13.72 -9.13 14.81
N LEU A 161 -12.52 -8.73 15.22
CA LEU A 161 -11.44 -9.66 15.51
C LEU A 161 -11.86 -10.68 16.57
N GLU A 162 -12.44 -10.24 17.69
CA GLU A 162 -12.88 -11.15 18.75
C GLU A 162 -13.94 -12.12 18.23
N ALA A 163 -14.90 -11.63 17.46
CA ALA A 163 -15.94 -12.46 16.85
C ALA A 163 -15.39 -13.48 15.83
N LYS A 164 -14.26 -13.16 15.18
CA LYS A 164 -13.64 -13.98 14.11
C LYS A 164 -12.31 -14.62 14.52
N ARG A 165 -11.92 -14.55 15.80
CA ARG A 165 -10.61 -14.98 16.31
C ARG A 165 -10.20 -16.37 15.81
N GLY A 166 -11.07 -17.36 15.90
CA GLY A 166 -10.79 -18.73 15.44
C GLY A 166 -10.50 -18.80 13.92
N GLY A 167 -11.19 -18.00 13.11
CA GLY A 167 -10.93 -17.88 11.67
C GLY A 167 -9.58 -17.24 11.38
N VAL A 168 -9.20 -16.22 12.14
CA VAL A 168 -7.89 -15.55 12.03
C VAL A 168 -6.75 -16.51 12.38
N GLU A 169 -6.87 -17.25 13.48
CA GLU A 169 -5.87 -18.25 13.90
C GLU A 169 -5.72 -19.38 12.88
N GLN A 170 -6.84 -19.87 12.33
CA GLN A 170 -6.82 -20.85 11.25
C GLN A 170 -6.16 -20.32 9.96
N ALA A 171 -6.42 -19.07 9.58
CA ALA A 171 -5.79 -18.44 8.44
C ALA A 171 -4.26 -18.33 8.65
N LEU A 172 -3.81 -17.86 9.81
CA LEU A 172 -2.39 -17.80 10.17
C LEU A 172 -1.73 -19.18 10.07
N ALA A 173 -2.37 -20.22 10.60
CA ALA A 173 -1.86 -21.59 10.56
C ALA A 173 -1.77 -22.13 9.13
N ARG A 174 -2.81 -21.93 8.29
CA ARG A 174 -2.81 -22.35 6.87
C ARG A 174 -1.67 -21.75 6.08
N HIS A 175 -1.33 -20.49 6.37
CA HIS A 175 -0.23 -19.80 5.70
C HIS A 175 1.14 -20.04 6.37
N GLY A 176 1.22 -20.89 7.41
CA GLY A 176 2.48 -21.17 8.14
C GLY A 176 3.05 -19.93 8.83
N LEU A 177 2.19 -19.06 9.31
CA LEU A 177 2.54 -17.79 9.96
C LEU A 177 2.24 -17.80 11.47
N ASP A 178 1.86 -18.95 12.02
CA ASP A 178 1.64 -19.19 13.43
C ASP A 178 2.95 -19.70 14.10
N PRO A 179 3.28 -19.30 15.35
CA PRO A 179 2.58 -18.32 16.15
C PRO A 179 2.82 -16.87 15.69
N CYS A 180 1.77 -16.06 15.71
CA CYS A 180 1.83 -14.65 15.36
C CYS A 180 1.09 -13.81 16.41
N PRO A 181 1.80 -13.05 17.26
CA PRO A 181 1.16 -12.14 18.19
C PRO A 181 0.25 -11.14 17.48
N ILE A 182 -0.91 -10.85 18.08
CA ILE A 182 -1.86 -9.86 17.58
C ILE A 182 -1.73 -8.59 18.41
N ARG A 183 -1.68 -7.42 17.75
CA ARG A 183 -1.62 -6.11 18.38
C ARG A 183 -2.70 -5.19 17.85
N ILE A 184 -3.54 -4.70 18.73
CA ILE A 184 -4.51 -3.65 18.42
C ILE A 184 -3.79 -2.30 18.44
N THR A 185 -4.11 -1.43 17.49
CA THR A 185 -3.45 -0.12 17.33
C THR A 185 -4.41 0.96 16.85
N GLU A 186 -4.23 2.18 17.34
CA GLU A 186 -4.94 3.35 16.83
C GLU A 186 -4.46 3.76 15.45
N ARG A 187 -3.19 3.53 15.15
CA ARG A 187 -2.58 3.90 13.87
C ARG A 187 -1.89 2.71 13.24
N ILE A 188 -2.42 2.28 12.09
CA ILE A 188 -1.89 1.12 11.37
C ILE A 188 -0.76 1.49 10.38
N SER A 189 -0.73 2.74 9.89
CA SER A 189 0.28 3.23 8.94
C SER A 189 1.55 3.70 9.64
N GLY A 190 2.69 3.66 8.92
CA GLY A 190 3.96 4.21 9.42
C GLY A 190 4.64 3.38 10.50
N PHE A 191 4.35 2.08 10.59
CA PHE A 191 4.87 1.21 11.66
C PHE A 191 6.40 1.21 11.75
N PHE A 192 7.11 1.23 10.64
CA PHE A 192 8.57 1.22 10.57
C PHE A 192 9.18 2.62 10.38
N ASP A 193 8.36 3.68 10.30
CA ASP A 193 8.85 5.04 10.02
C ASP A 193 9.33 5.76 11.29
N HIS A 194 8.97 5.26 12.48
CA HIS A 194 9.21 5.88 13.77
C HIS A 194 10.20 5.12 14.67
N GLY A 195 11.02 4.25 14.07
CA GLY A 195 12.08 3.50 14.75
C GLY A 195 13.47 4.02 14.44
#